data_4c0eb91b32d69f1f09f7dc8471881abb
#
_entry.id   4c0eb91b32d69f1f09f7dc8471881abb
#
_cell.length_a   1.000
_cell.length_b   1.000
_cell.length_c   1.000
_cell.angle_alpha   90.00
_cell.angle_beta   90.00
_cell.angle_gamma   90.00
#
_symmetry.space_group_name_H-M   'P 1'
#
loop_
_entity.id
_entity.type
_entity.pdbx_description
1 polymer ?
#
loop_
_entity_poly.entity_id
_entity_poly.type
_entity_poly.pdbx_seq_one_letter_code
_entity_poly.pdbx_strand_id
1 'polypeptide(L)'
;MPEAVARERIRLVALDLFGRLGEDRVSMRAVASASGCTVGLVQHHFGSKQGLRIAVEEEIVEQFTDALSQGPGDRASRDARVQEMFAQRPEIVSYLRRSLLDRPDRASEPDGILTRLVAMCRDQVRIMRQSGHARTSASEEEQVLRMLTRAFGVLFLEPMVTAVWGELDQPDETRPALRVTLT
;
A
#
# COMPACT_ATOMS: atom_id res chain seq x y z
N MET A 1 13.13 -25.64 -6.78
CA MET A 1 12.63 -24.68 -5.75
C MET A 1 11.18 -24.98 -5.50
N PRO A 2 10.69 -24.90 -4.25
CA PRO A 2 9.27 -25.06 -3.98
C PRO A 2 8.46 -24.02 -4.77
N GLU A 3 7.35 -24.41 -5.35
CA GLU A 3 6.48 -23.60 -6.23
C GLU A 3 6.01 -22.31 -5.55
N ALA A 4 5.65 -22.39 -4.27
CA ALA A 4 5.26 -21.23 -3.46
C ALA A 4 6.36 -20.16 -3.37
N VAL A 5 7.64 -20.56 -3.24
CA VAL A 5 8.79 -19.64 -3.18
C VAL A 5 9.00 -18.91 -4.51
N ALA A 6 8.77 -19.61 -5.64
CA ALA A 6 8.86 -18.99 -6.96
C ALA A 6 7.75 -17.96 -7.17
N ARG A 7 6.51 -18.30 -6.82
CA ARG A 7 5.35 -17.41 -6.92
C ARG A 7 5.57 -16.12 -6.10
N GLU A 8 6.01 -16.26 -4.86
CA GLU A 8 6.30 -15.13 -3.97
C GLU A 8 7.39 -14.22 -4.54
N ARG A 9 8.51 -14.79 -4.98
CA ARG A 9 9.61 -14.03 -5.58
C ARG A 9 9.18 -13.26 -6.83
N ILE A 10 8.39 -13.87 -7.72
CA ILE A 10 7.86 -13.21 -8.92
C ILE A 10 6.99 -12.03 -8.51
N ARG A 11 6.13 -12.18 -7.50
CA ARG A 11 5.23 -11.13 -6.98
C ARG A 11 6.02 -9.95 -6.41
N LEU A 12 7.03 -10.19 -5.59
CA LEU A 12 7.89 -9.15 -5.01
C LEU A 12 8.66 -8.37 -6.10
N VAL A 13 9.22 -9.09 -7.06
CA VAL A 13 9.92 -8.47 -8.21
C VAL A 13 8.95 -7.62 -9.04
N ALA A 14 7.73 -8.11 -9.26
CA ALA A 14 6.71 -7.36 -10.00
C ALA A 14 6.30 -6.09 -9.25
N LEU A 15 6.12 -6.16 -7.93
CA LEU A 15 5.82 -5.00 -7.09
C LEU A 15 6.89 -3.91 -7.22
N ASP A 16 8.18 -4.27 -7.10
CA ASP A 16 9.29 -3.32 -7.27
C ASP A 16 9.30 -2.71 -8.69
N LEU A 17 9.21 -3.54 -9.72
CA LEU A 17 9.23 -3.07 -11.10
C LEU A 17 8.04 -2.16 -11.43
N PHE A 18 6.83 -2.52 -10.98
CA PHE A 18 5.64 -1.71 -11.19
C PHE A 18 5.72 -0.38 -10.44
N GLY A 19 6.23 -0.38 -9.23
CA GLY A 19 6.45 0.82 -8.44
C GLY A 19 7.48 1.77 -9.08
N ARG A 20 8.60 1.24 -9.57
CA ARG A 20 9.69 2.04 -10.13
C ARG A 20 9.42 2.51 -11.56
N LEU A 21 8.93 1.63 -12.41
CA LEU A 21 8.82 1.88 -13.86
C LEU A 21 7.39 2.20 -14.31
N GLY A 22 6.41 1.84 -13.52
CA GLY A 22 4.99 1.84 -13.90
C GLY A 22 4.61 0.54 -14.62
N GLU A 23 3.41 0.06 -14.34
CA GLU A 23 2.90 -1.19 -14.89
C GLU A 23 2.98 -1.25 -16.42
N ASP A 24 2.58 -0.16 -17.11
CA ASP A 24 2.53 -0.15 -18.58
C ASP A 24 3.89 -0.41 -19.25
N ARG A 25 4.99 -0.02 -18.59
CA ARG A 25 6.36 -0.19 -19.09
C ARG A 25 6.98 -1.54 -18.72
N VAL A 26 6.34 -2.33 -17.87
CA VAL A 26 6.86 -3.63 -17.41
C VAL A 26 6.18 -4.75 -18.20
N SER A 27 6.98 -5.60 -18.82
CA SER A 27 6.50 -6.82 -19.52
C SER A 27 6.62 -8.06 -18.64
N MET A 28 5.81 -9.09 -18.91
CA MET A 28 5.95 -10.40 -18.25
C MET A 28 7.36 -11.00 -18.44
N ARG A 29 8.01 -10.70 -19.57
CA ARG A 29 9.39 -11.12 -19.84
C ARG A 29 10.39 -10.38 -18.95
N ALA A 30 10.18 -9.08 -18.70
CA ALA A 30 11.03 -8.32 -17.78
C ALA A 30 10.92 -8.85 -16.34
N VAL A 31 9.70 -9.16 -15.89
CA VAL A 31 9.47 -9.78 -14.57
C VAL A 31 10.13 -11.15 -14.48
N ALA A 32 9.97 -11.99 -15.49
CA ALA A 32 10.60 -13.31 -15.55
C ALA A 32 12.13 -13.22 -15.45
N SER A 33 12.74 -12.34 -16.25
CA SER A 33 14.19 -12.10 -16.23
C SER A 33 14.67 -11.63 -14.86
N ALA A 34 14.03 -10.61 -14.29
CA ALA A 34 14.40 -10.04 -13.00
C ALA A 34 14.19 -11.01 -11.83
N SER A 35 13.19 -11.88 -11.92
CA SER A 35 12.94 -12.92 -10.91
C SER A 35 13.76 -14.22 -11.11
N GLY A 36 14.59 -14.31 -12.16
CA GLY A 36 15.33 -15.53 -12.47
C GLY A 36 14.42 -16.71 -12.83
N CYS A 37 13.27 -16.43 -13.44
CA CYS A 37 12.26 -17.42 -13.85
C CYS A 37 12.08 -17.44 -15.36
N THR A 38 11.39 -18.46 -15.88
CA THR A 38 10.93 -18.47 -17.28
C THR A 38 9.62 -17.70 -17.40
N VAL A 39 9.34 -17.14 -18.58
CA VAL A 39 8.04 -16.47 -18.85
C VAL A 39 6.88 -17.45 -18.69
N GLY A 40 7.07 -18.72 -19.07
CA GLY A 40 6.07 -19.77 -18.90
C GLY A 40 5.72 -20.00 -17.43
N LEU A 41 6.70 -19.94 -16.52
CA LEU A 41 6.45 -20.07 -15.08
C LEU A 41 5.66 -18.86 -14.53
N VAL A 42 5.99 -17.65 -14.98
CA VAL A 42 5.23 -16.44 -14.60
C VAL A 42 3.78 -16.54 -15.10
N GLN A 43 3.58 -16.99 -16.35
CA GLN A 43 2.24 -17.21 -16.90
C GLN A 43 1.50 -18.34 -16.19
N HIS A 44 2.18 -19.40 -15.81
CA HIS A 44 1.59 -20.49 -15.05
C HIS A 44 1.01 -20.01 -13.70
N HIS A 45 1.74 -19.15 -12.96
CA HIS A 45 1.32 -18.66 -11.65
C HIS A 45 0.25 -17.55 -11.71
N PHE A 46 0.29 -16.69 -12.71
CA PHE A 46 -0.50 -15.44 -12.73
C PHE A 46 -1.38 -15.29 -13.97
N GLY A 47 -1.27 -16.17 -14.94
CA GLY A 47 -2.02 -16.14 -16.20
C GLY A 47 -1.64 -14.99 -17.11
N SER A 48 -1.87 -13.78 -16.68
CA SER A 48 -1.66 -12.54 -17.44
C SER A 48 -0.95 -11.47 -16.63
N LYS A 49 -0.57 -10.36 -17.29
CA LYS A 49 -0.03 -9.18 -16.61
C LYS A 49 -1.06 -8.57 -15.65
N GLN A 50 -2.34 -8.56 -16.02
CA GLN A 50 -3.43 -8.14 -15.15
C GLN A 50 -3.55 -9.05 -13.92
N GLY A 51 -3.48 -10.38 -14.10
CA GLY A 51 -3.48 -11.33 -12.99
C GLY A 51 -2.29 -11.14 -12.04
N LEU A 52 -1.11 -10.84 -12.59
CA LEU A 52 0.07 -10.51 -11.80
C LEU A 52 -0.12 -9.19 -11.02
N ARG A 53 -0.69 -8.14 -11.64
CA ARG A 53 -1.04 -6.89 -10.97
C ARG A 53 -2.00 -7.14 -9.81
N ILE A 54 -3.07 -7.88 -10.07
CA ILE A 54 -4.05 -8.23 -9.03
C ILE A 54 -3.37 -8.91 -7.85
N ALA A 55 -2.49 -9.88 -8.09
CA ALA A 55 -1.77 -10.58 -7.04
C ALA A 55 -0.81 -9.66 -6.26
N VAL A 56 -0.22 -8.66 -6.91
CA VAL A 56 0.59 -7.62 -6.25
C VAL A 56 -0.30 -6.74 -5.36
N GLU A 57 -1.45 -6.33 -5.84
CA GLU A 57 -2.38 -5.49 -5.07
C GLU A 57 -3.02 -6.24 -3.90
N GLU A 58 -3.31 -7.53 -4.06
CA GLU A 58 -3.76 -8.40 -2.96
C GLU A 58 -2.73 -8.47 -1.83
N GLU A 59 -1.45 -8.62 -2.16
CA GLU A 59 -0.37 -8.59 -1.18
C GLU A 59 -0.34 -7.25 -0.42
N ILE A 60 -0.46 -6.12 -1.12
CA ILE A 60 -0.48 -4.81 -0.48
C ILE A 60 -1.64 -4.72 0.51
N VAL A 61 -2.84 -5.15 0.11
CA VAL A 61 -4.04 -5.16 0.97
C VAL A 61 -3.84 -6.08 2.19
N GLU A 62 -3.21 -7.24 2.00
CA GLU A 62 -2.87 -8.17 3.09
C GLU A 62 -1.93 -7.52 4.11
N GLN A 63 -0.85 -6.87 3.66
CA GLN A 63 0.09 -6.15 4.52
C GLN A 63 -0.61 -5.02 5.32
N PHE A 64 -1.52 -4.28 4.71
CA PHE A 64 -2.34 -3.29 5.42
C PHE A 64 -3.25 -3.94 6.45
N THR A 65 -3.91 -5.03 6.08
CA THR A 65 -4.80 -5.77 6.99
C THR A 65 -4.05 -6.26 8.23
N ASP A 66 -2.86 -6.80 8.03
CA ASP A 66 -1.98 -7.25 9.11
C ASP A 66 -1.55 -6.09 10.02
N ALA A 67 -1.10 -4.97 9.43
CA ALA A 67 -0.71 -3.78 10.18
C ALA A 67 -1.86 -3.21 11.02
N LEU A 68 -3.10 -3.29 10.52
CA LEU A 68 -4.27 -2.79 11.21
C LEU A 68 -4.82 -3.76 12.26
N SER A 69 -4.61 -5.07 12.09
CA SER A 69 -5.20 -6.13 12.94
C SER A 69 -4.33 -6.51 14.13
N GLN A 70 -3.03 -6.28 14.07
CA GLN A 70 -2.09 -6.68 15.12
C GLN A 70 -2.05 -5.70 16.29
N GLY A 71 -1.92 -6.21 17.53
CA GLY A 71 -1.63 -5.46 18.74
C GLY A 71 -2.76 -4.58 19.27
N PRO A 72 -2.46 -3.60 20.13
CA PRO A 72 -3.46 -2.74 20.78
C PRO A 72 -4.35 -2.02 19.76
N GLY A 73 -5.66 -2.02 20.04
CA GLY A 73 -6.68 -1.50 19.13
C GLY A 73 -6.81 0.03 19.10
N ASP A 74 -5.96 0.79 19.79
CA ASP A 74 -6.02 2.25 19.74
C ASP A 74 -5.52 2.81 18.39
N ARG A 75 -5.98 4.02 18.09
CA ARG A 75 -5.70 4.67 16.81
C ARG A 75 -4.22 4.94 16.58
N ALA A 76 -3.52 5.43 17.61
CA ALA A 76 -2.11 5.83 17.48
C ALA A 76 -1.23 4.62 17.16
N SER A 77 -1.48 3.49 17.84
CA SER A 77 -0.77 2.23 17.58
C SER A 77 -1.02 1.70 16.16
N ARG A 78 -2.26 1.81 15.64
CA ARG A 78 -2.56 1.41 14.26
C ARG A 78 -1.85 2.30 13.24
N ASP A 79 -1.92 3.61 13.43
CA ASP A 79 -1.25 4.57 12.54
C ASP A 79 0.28 4.33 12.56
N ALA A 80 0.89 4.06 13.72
CA ALA A 80 2.30 3.75 13.85
C ALA A 80 2.69 2.45 13.09
N ARG A 81 1.89 1.38 13.19
CA ARG A 81 2.16 0.13 12.45
C ARG A 81 2.07 0.30 10.95
N VAL A 82 1.13 1.10 10.46
CA VAL A 82 1.05 1.42 9.02
C VAL A 82 2.30 2.19 8.57
N GLN A 83 2.78 3.15 9.37
CA GLN A 83 4.02 3.86 9.06
C GLN A 83 5.25 2.94 9.11
N GLU A 84 5.31 2.03 10.08
CA GLU A 84 6.35 1.01 10.17
C GLU A 84 6.37 0.11 8.93
N MET A 85 5.19 -0.37 8.49
CA MET A 85 5.05 -1.15 7.27
C MET A 85 5.59 -0.38 6.05
N PHE A 86 5.26 0.91 5.92
CA PHE A 86 5.79 1.74 4.84
C PHE A 86 7.31 1.92 4.90
N ALA A 87 7.86 2.07 6.10
CA ALA A 87 9.31 2.18 6.29
C ALA A 87 10.05 0.89 5.91
N GLN A 88 9.45 -0.26 6.23
CA GLN A 88 10.03 -1.58 5.92
C GLN A 88 9.81 -2.02 4.48
N ARG A 89 8.80 -1.46 3.78
CA ARG A 89 8.37 -1.89 2.43
C ARG A 89 8.30 -0.69 1.46
N PRO A 90 9.43 -0.05 1.12
CA PRO A 90 9.46 1.12 0.24
C PRO A 90 8.93 0.84 -1.18
N GLU A 91 8.93 -0.40 -1.62
CA GLU A 91 8.34 -0.81 -2.90
C GLU A 91 6.81 -0.66 -2.91
N ILE A 92 6.13 -0.90 -1.76
CA ILE A 92 4.70 -0.62 -1.60
C ILE A 92 4.43 0.88 -1.72
N VAL A 93 5.24 1.70 -1.06
CA VAL A 93 5.15 3.17 -1.14
C VAL A 93 5.26 3.65 -2.58
N SER A 94 6.26 3.14 -3.32
CA SER A 94 6.50 3.51 -4.72
C SER A 94 5.32 3.10 -5.62
N TYR A 95 4.79 1.89 -5.42
CA TYR A 95 3.62 1.39 -6.15
C TYR A 95 2.37 2.25 -5.89
N LEU A 96 2.06 2.52 -4.61
CA LEU A 96 0.88 3.29 -4.23
C LEU A 96 0.93 4.73 -4.74
N ARG A 97 2.08 5.40 -4.61
CA ARG A 97 2.25 6.74 -5.17
C ARG A 97 1.96 6.77 -6.65
N ARG A 98 2.56 5.86 -7.40
CA ARG A 98 2.37 5.78 -8.84
C ARG A 98 0.93 5.44 -9.22
N SER A 99 0.34 4.43 -8.59
CA SER A 99 -1.02 4.00 -8.93
C SER A 99 -2.07 5.05 -8.57
N LEU A 100 -1.94 5.71 -7.42
CA LEU A 100 -2.95 6.66 -6.93
C LEU A 100 -2.79 8.07 -7.50
N LEU A 101 -1.56 8.49 -7.83
CA LEU A 101 -1.29 9.84 -8.34
C LEU A 101 -1.18 9.90 -9.86
N ASP A 102 -0.48 8.94 -10.48
CA ASP A 102 -0.25 8.96 -11.93
C ASP A 102 -1.43 8.34 -12.71
N ARG A 103 -2.15 7.40 -12.10
CA ARG A 103 -3.24 6.64 -12.74
C ARG A 103 -4.46 6.49 -11.84
N PRO A 104 -5.05 7.60 -11.33
CA PRO A 104 -6.18 7.56 -10.41
C PRO A 104 -7.41 6.85 -11.01
N ASP A 105 -7.63 6.98 -12.31
CA ASP A 105 -8.74 6.33 -13.02
C ASP A 105 -8.65 4.81 -12.87
N ARG A 106 -7.46 4.26 -13.13
CA ARG A 106 -7.20 2.82 -13.03
C ARG A 106 -7.23 2.31 -11.58
N ALA A 107 -6.72 3.10 -10.65
CA ALA A 107 -6.78 2.77 -9.23
C ALA A 107 -8.22 2.65 -8.72
N SER A 108 -9.15 3.37 -9.34
CA SER A 108 -10.59 3.40 -9.01
C SER A 108 -11.43 2.40 -9.82
N GLU A 109 -10.83 1.61 -10.73
CA GLU A 109 -11.53 0.50 -11.39
C GLU A 109 -12.03 -0.53 -10.37
N PRO A 110 -13.04 -1.37 -10.72
CA PRO A 110 -13.58 -2.36 -9.79
C PRO A 110 -12.54 -3.33 -9.21
N ASP A 111 -11.49 -3.62 -9.97
CA ASP A 111 -10.35 -4.45 -9.56
C ASP A 111 -9.08 -3.64 -9.24
N GLY A 112 -9.18 -2.31 -9.10
CA GLY A 112 -8.07 -1.41 -8.82
C GLY A 112 -7.72 -1.31 -7.34
N ILE A 113 -6.48 -0.91 -7.07
CA ILE A 113 -5.93 -0.86 -5.70
C ILE A 113 -6.75 0.05 -4.75
N LEU A 114 -7.24 1.20 -5.21
CA LEU A 114 -8.03 2.10 -4.37
C LEU A 114 -9.35 1.45 -3.94
N THR A 115 -10.03 0.80 -4.88
CA THR A 115 -11.29 0.08 -4.60
C THR A 115 -11.07 -1.03 -3.57
N ARG A 116 -9.97 -1.80 -3.69
CA ARG A 116 -9.59 -2.85 -2.72
C ARG A 116 -9.26 -2.28 -1.35
N LEU A 117 -8.50 -1.19 -1.28
CA LEU A 117 -8.15 -0.52 -0.02
C LEU A 117 -9.38 0.08 0.67
N VAL A 118 -10.31 0.67 -0.09
CA VAL A 118 -11.60 1.15 0.45
C VAL A 118 -12.41 0.00 1.04
N ALA A 119 -12.52 -1.12 0.33
CA ALA A 119 -13.22 -2.30 0.81
C ALA A 119 -12.60 -2.83 2.11
N MET A 120 -11.29 -3.01 2.15
CA MET A 120 -10.54 -3.43 3.33
C MET A 120 -10.75 -2.46 4.51
N CYS A 121 -10.63 -1.15 4.30
CA CYS A 121 -10.86 -0.16 5.36
C CYS A 121 -12.31 -0.20 5.88
N ARG A 122 -13.29 -0.44 5.00
CA ARG A 122 -14.69 -0.59 5.38
C ARG A 122 -14.90 -1.80 6.30
N ASP A 123 -14.29 -2.92 6.00
CA ASP A 123 -14.34 -4.11 6.84
C ASP A 123 -13.65 -3.87 8.20
N GLN A 124 -12.50 -3.20 8.23
CA GLN A 124 -11.82 -2.82 9.47
C GLN A 124 -12.67 -1.86 10.33
N VAL A 125 -13.34 -0.88 9.73
CA VAL A 125 -14.26 0.02 10.44
C VAL A 125 -15.42 -0.76 11.05
N ARG A 126 -16.00 -1.73 10.33
CA ARG A 126 -17.08 -2.58 10.85
C ARG A 126 -16.62 -3.41 12.04
N ILE A 127 -15.45 -4.04 11.96
CA ILE A 127 -14.85 -4.79 13.08
C ILE A 127 -14.64 -3.88 14.29
N MET A 128 -14.09 -2.68 14.09
CA MET A 128 -13.88 -1.73 15.18
C MET A 128 -15.18 -1.23 15.83
N ARG A 129 -16.26 -1.07 15.05
CA ARG A 129 -17.59 -0.72 15.56
C ARG A 129 -18.18 -1.84 16.41
N GLN A 130 -18.08 -3.07 15.94
CA GLN A 130 -18.58 -4.25 16.64
C GLN A 130 -17.85 -4.50 17.96
N SER A 131 -16.56 -4.21 18.01
CA SER A 131 -15.70 -4.37 19.21
C SER A 131 -15.73 -3.16 20.17
N GLY A 132 -16.53 -2.11 19.87
CA GLY A 132 -16.61 -0.90 20.68
C GLY A 132 -15.40 0.04 20.60
N HIS A 133 -14.47 -0.21 19.69
CA HIS A 133 -13.24 0.59 19.52
C HIS A 133 -13.43 1.80 18.56
N ALA A 134 -14.57 1.91 17.91
CA ALA A 134 -14.88 3.05 17.04
C ALA A 134 -15.93 3.97 17.65
N ARG A 135 -15.77 5.29 17.43
CA ARG A 135 -16.79 6.26 17.80
C ARG A 135 -18.03 6.08 16.91
N THR A 136 -19.20 5.93 17.54
CA THR A 136 -20.48 5.77 16.83
C THR A 136 -21.05 7.08 16.28
N SER A 137 -20.45 8.23 16.61
CA SER A 137 -20.92 9.55 16.18
C SER A 137 -20.58 9.92 14.73
N ALA A 138 -19.60 9.24 14.11
CA ALA A 138 -19.23 9.42 12.70
C ALA A 138 -19.81 8.31 11.83
N SER A 139 -20.16 8.60 10.56
CA SER A 139 -20.61 7.57 9.62
C SER A 139 -19.51 6.56 9.29
N GLU A 140 -19.85 5.41 8.70
CA GLU A 140 -18.88 4.42 8.24
C GLU A 140 -17.96 5.03 7.18
N GLU A 141 -18.54 5.74 6.23
CA GLU A 141 -17.86 6.41 5.12
C GLU A 141 -16.84 7.44 5.62
N GLU A 142 -17.25 8.26 6.60
CA GLU A 142 -16.38 9.25 7.21
C GLU A 142 -15.19 8.59 7.92
N GLN A 143 -15.42 7.48 8.61
CA GLN A 143 -14.34 6.74 9.28
C GLN A 143 -13.37 6.11 8.28
N VAL A 144 -13.87 5.54 7.17
CA VAL A 144 -13.05 5.03 6.07
C VAL A 144 -12.23 6.14 5.44
N LEU A 145 -12.86 7.27 5.11
CA LEU A 145 -12.17 8.42 4.54
C LEU A 145 -11.05 8.93 5.45
N ARG A 146 -11.34 9.08 6.75
CA ARG A 146 -10.33 9.51 7.73
C ARG A 146 -9.17 8.52 7.87
N MET A 147 -9.44 7.21 7.78
CA MET A 147 -8.41 6.17 7.84
C MET A 147 -7.47 6.24 6.64
N LEU A 148 -8.01 6.30 5.43
CA LEU A 148 -7.25 6.41 4.19
C LEU A 148 -6.47 7.73 4.10
N THR A 149 -7.11 8.86 4.47
CA THR A 149 -6.44 10.16 4.45
C THR A 149 -5.26 10.22 5.40
N ARG A 150 -5.35 9.62 6.59
CA ARG A 150 -4.19 9.57 7.51
C ARG A 150 -3.05 8.72 6.94
N ALA A 151 -3.37 7.53 6.44
CA ALA A 151 -2.35 6.64 5.88
C ALA A 151 -1.66 7.26 4.66
N PHE A 152 -2.43 7.72 3.69
CA PHE A 152 -1.91 8.24 2.43
C PHE A 152 -1.45 9.68 2.50
N GLY A 153 -2.04 10.50 3.36
CA GLY A 153 -1.61 11.88 3.56
C GLY A 153 -0.14 11.96 3.96
N VAL A 154 0.28 11.13 4.90
CA VAL A 154 1.70 11.01 5.26
C VAL A 154 2.52 10.50 4.07
N LEU A 155 2.09 9.40 3.44
CA LEU A 155 2.76 8.80 2.30
C LEU A 155 3.04 9.80 1.16
N PHE A 156 2.08 10.68 0.85
CA PHE A 156 2.20 11.63 -0.27
C PHE A 156 2.96 12.90 0.11
N LEU A 157 2.81 13.38 1.33
CA LEU A 157 3.41 14.63 1.78
C LEU A 157 4.83 14.47 2.33
N GLU A 158 5.20 13.28 2.79
CA GLU A 158 6.52 13.02 3.40
C GLU A 158 7.71 13.45 2.54
N PRO A 159 7.76 13.22 1.20
CA PRO A 159 8.89 13.68 0.39
C PRO A 159 9.00 15.20 0.35
N MET A 160 7.85 15.90 0.30
CA MET A 160 7.83 17.36 0.33
C MET A 160 8.30 17.87 1.70
N VAL A 161 7.82 17.27 2.80
CA VAL A 161 8.22 17.66 4.16
C VAL A 161 9.72 17.42 4.36
N THR A 162 10.26 16.30 3.86
CA THR A 162 11.69 16.01 3.91
C THR A 162 12.51 17.04 3.11
N ALA A 163 12.07 17.39 1.92
CA ALA A 163 12.73 18.39 1.10
C ALA A 163 12.74 19.77 1.78
N VAL A 164 11.57 20.21 2.28
CA VAL A 164 11.45 21.49 3.01
C VAL A 164 12.35 21.50 4.25
N TRP A 165 12.38 20.37 5.00
CA TRP A 165 13.21 20.28 6.21
C TRP A 165 14.71 20.40 5.89
N GLY A 166 15.16 19.78 4.78
CA GLY A 166 16.52 19.92 4.28
C GLY A 166 16.89 21.35 3.90
N GLU A 167 15.96 22.09 3.27
CA GLU A 167 16.17 23.51 2.92
C GLU A 167 16.25 24.43 4.16
N LEU A 168 15.67 24.00 5.29
CA LEU A 168 15.73 24.74 6.54
C LEU A 168 17.03 24.51 7.33
N ASP A 169 17.92 23.65 6.81
CA ASP A 169 19.22 23.31 7.42
C ASP A 169 19.11 22.88 8.90
N GLN A 170 18.05 22.13 9.23
CA GLN A 170 17.77 21.65 10.58
C GLN A 170 18.18 20.17 10.71
N PRO A 171 18.67 19.76 11.91
CA PRO A 171 19.00 18.36 12.15
C PRO A 171 17.76 17.45 12.02
N ASP A 172 17.89 16.31 11.35
CA ASP A 172 16.79 15.35 11.14
C ASP A 172 16.17 14.86 12.46
N GLU A 173 16.97 14.80 13.53
CA GLU A 173 16.54 14.38 14.88
C GLU A 173 15.48 15.31 15.49
N THR A 174 15.44 16.57 15.05
CA THR A 174 14.48 17.58 15.53
C THR A 174 13.25 17.70 14.63
N ARG A 175 13.16 16.93 13.57
CA ARG A 175 12.07 16.98 12.60
C ARG A 175 10.74 16.59 13.23
N PRO A 176 9.70 17.46 13.15
CA PRO A 176 8.37 17.10 13.63
C PRO A 176 7.78 15.93 12.83
N ALA A 177 7.12 15.00 13.52
CA ALA A 177 6.39 13.93 12.86
C ALA A 177 5.18 14.51 12.08
N LEU A 178 5.09 14.19 10.79
CA LEU A 178 3.96 14.58 9.96
C LEU A 178 2.68 13.87 10.43
N ARG A 179 1.62 14.64 10.66
CA ARG A 179 0.29 14.12 10.94
C ARG A 179 -0.72 14.77 10.02
N VAL A 180 -1.51 13.96 9.34
CA VAL A 180 -2.59 14.41 8.46
C VAL A 180 -3.93 14.03 9.09
N THR A 181 -4.82 15.01 9.23
CA THR A 181 -6.15 14.81 9.83
C THR A 181 -7.22 15.50 9.00
N LEU A 182 -8.38 14.87 8.90
CA LEU A 182 -9.60 15.51 8.43
C LEU A 182 -10.36 16.04 9.67
N THR A 183 -10.73 17.29 9.62
CA THR A 183 -11.58 17.98 10.63
C THR A 183 -13.04 17.87 10.26
#